data_7c3aa8802d3c6390f12065c7223b90af
#
_entry.id   7c3aa8802d3c6390f12065c7223b90af
#
_cell.length_a   1.000
_cell.length_b   1.000
_cell.length_c   1.000
_cell.angle_alpha   90.00
_cell.angle_beta   90.00
_cell.angle_gamma   90.00
#
_symmetry.space_group_name_H-M   'P 1'
#
loop_
_entity.id
_entity.type
_entity.pdbx_description
1 polymer ?
#
loop_
_entity_poly.entity_id
_entity_poly.type
_entity_poly.pdbx_seq_one_letter_code
_entity_poly.pdbx_strand_id
1 'polypeptide(L)'
;AEDGKGAKNIGVIVGNPQNGEIYAMASNHGFDLTDPDDLSDKYTDAELKSMTEEEKSDALNEKWYNYCVSESFEPGSTFKPIVVASALEMGAITTDATYVCDGGEFVTDTEIKCDNIYGHGDETLSDVIKNSCNDAMMQIGMKMQITPFLKYQRLFNFGSRTGIDLPNESTGVLYDRDSMHEVELATNTFGQTFTSTMIQEY
;
A
#
# COMPACT_ATOMS: atom_id res chain seq x y z
N ALA A 1 -25.47 -10.02 10.80
CA ALA A 1 -25.40 -8.90 11.74
C ALA A 1 -25.64 -7.64 10.92
N GLU A 2 -26.69 -6.89 11.20
CA GLU A 2 -27.10 -5.70 10.45
C GLU A 2 -26.09 -4.56 10.51
N ASP A 3 -25.08 -4.65 11.37
CA ASP A 3 -23.97 -3.72 11.49
C ASP A 3 -22.60 -4.34 11.21
N GLY A 4 -22.56 -5.49 10.57
CA GLY A 4 -21.32 -6.12 10.14
C GLY A 4 -20.67 -5.28 9.06
N LYS A 5 -19.83 -4.35 9.47
CA LYS A 5 -18.84 -3.70 8.60
C LYS A 5 -17.80 -4.76 8.21
N GLY A 6 -18.24 -5.73 7.40
CA GLY A 6 -17.34 -6.69 6.78
C GLY A 6 -16.39 -5.95 5.86
N ALA A 7 -15.18 -6.48 5.67
CA ALA A 7 -14.28 -5.97 4.66
C ALA A 7 -14.97 -6.05 3.28
N LYS A 8 -14.93 -4.95 2.53
CA LYS A 8 -15.48 -4.92 1.17
C LYS A 8 -14.65 -5.84 0.26
N ASN A 9 -13.34 -5.74 0.38
CA ASN A 9 -12.39 -6.53 -0.38
C ASN A 9 -11.42 -7.24 0.57
N ILE A 10 -11.08 -8.47 0.24
CA ILE A 10 -10.09 -9.28 0.94
C ILE A 10 -9.18 -9.88 -0.12
N GLY A 11 -7.88 -9.67 0.01
CA GLY A 11 -6.86 -10.31 -0.81
C GLY A 11 -5.87 -11.05 0.07
N VAL A 12 -5.34 -12.15 -0.43
CA VAL A 12 -4.28 -12.94 0.24
C VAL A 12 -3.26 -13.37 -0.80
N ILE A 13 -2.00 -13.08 -0.53
CA ILE A 13 -0.86 -13.59 -1.28
C ILE A 13 -0.01 -14.41 -0.31
N VAL A 14 0.33 -15.63 -0.68
CA VAL A 14 1.22 -16.52 0.08
C VAL A 14 2.38 -16.88 -0.82
N GLY A 15 3.59 -16.64 -0.34
CA GLY A 15 4.75 -16.92 -1.16
C GLY A 15 6.02 -17.21 -0.36
N ASN A 16 7.09 -17.43 -1.09
CA ASN A 16 8.41 -17.73 -0.55
C ASN A 16 9.24 -16.44 -0.47
N PRO A 17 9.56 -15.92 0.73
CA PRO A 17 10.32 -14.69 0.86
C PRO A 17 11.79 -14.80 0.40
N GLN A 18 12.28 -16.01 0.13
CA GLN A 18 13.66 -16.21 -0.31
C GLN A 18 13.86 -16.05 -1.81
N ASN A 19 12.81 -16.27 -2.61
CA ASN A 19 12.91 -16.25 -4.08
C ASN A 19 11.74 -15.54 -4.77
N GLY A 20 10.75 -15.02 -4.02
CA GLY A 20 9.58 -14.34 -4.56
C GLY A 20 8.56 -15.25 -5.23
N GLU A 21 8.66 -16.58 -5.07
CA GLU A 21 7.71 -17.53 -5.64
C GLU A 21 6.33 -17.41 -4.95
N ILE A 22 5.27 -17.20 -5.73
CA ILE A 22 3.91 -17.12 -5.22
C ILE A 22 3.31 -18.51 -5.17
N TYR A 23 2.97 -19.00 -3.97
CA TYR A 23 2.31 -20.30 -3.76
C TYR A 23 0.81 -20.24 -3.92
N ALA A 24 0.21 -19.11 -3.54
CA ALA A 24 -1.22 -18.88 -3.68
C ALA A 24 -1.52 -17.38 -3.74
N MET A 25 -2.55 -17.05 -4.52
CA MET A 25 -3.16 -15.72 -4.57
C MET A 25 -4.67 -15.91 -4.62
N ALA A 26 -5.40 -15.22 -3.74
CA ALA A 26 -6.84 -15.32 -3.66
C ALA A 26 -7.47 -14.00 -3.24
N SER A 27 -8.70 -13.76 -3.70
CA SER A 27 -9.55 -12.67 -3.23
C SER A 27 -10.96 -13.18 -2.94
N ASN A 28 -11.75 -12.38 -2.23
CA ASN A 28 -13.15 -12.70 -1.97
C ASN A 28 -14.06 -12.55 -3.22
N HIS A 29 -13.54 -12.02 -4.30
CA HIS A 29 -14.18 -11.94 -5.61
C HIS A 29 -13.47 -12.92 -6.55
N GLY A 30 -14.04 -14.11 -6.67
CA GLY A 30 -13.55 -15.14 -7.58
C GLY A 30 -14.57 -15.45 -8.66
N PHE A 31 -14.15 -16.15 -9.70
CA PHE A 31 -15.00 -16.64 -10.77
C PHE A 31 -14.55 -18.04 -11.21
N ASP A 32 -15.45 -18.78 -11.86
CA ASP A 32 -15.14 -20.09 -12.40
C ASP A 32 -14.31 -19.95 -13.69
N LEU A 33 -13.09 -20.46 -13.67
CA LEU A 33 -12.19 -20.43 -14.83
C LEU A 33 -12.67 -21.33 -15.99
N THR A 34 -13.61 -22.26 -15.73
CA THR A 34 -14.22 -23.12 -16.77
C THR A 34 -15.37 -22.42 -17.49
N ASP A 35 -15.96 -21.39 -16.88
CA ASP A 35 -17.00 -20.53 -17.44
C ASP A 35 -16.79 -19.06 -17.01
N PRO A 36 -15.73 -18.41 -17.50
CA PRO A 36 -15.35 -17.09 -17.02
C PRO A 36 -16.34 -15.97 -17.38
N ASP A 37 -17.15 -16.22 -18.41
CA ASP A 37 -18.11 -15.24 -18.95
C ASP A 37 -19.50 -15.35 -18.31
N ASP A 38 -19.71 -16.35 -17.44
CA ASP A 38 -20.98 -16.51 -16.73
C ASP A 38 -21.22 -15.34 -15.76
N LEU A 39 -22.30 -14.60 -15.97
CA LEU A 39 -22.74 -13.50 -15.13
C LEU A 39 -24.01 -13.84 -14.31
N SER A 40 -24.45 -15.11 -14.34
CA SER A 40 -25.70 -15.57 -13.70
C SER A 40 -25.65 -15.51 -12.17
N ASP A 41 -24.46 -15.44 -11.58
CA ASP A 41 -24.25 -15.24 -10.15
C ASP A 41 -24.62 -13.83 -9.66
N LYS A 42 -24.65 -12.85 -10.58
CA LYS A 42 -24.87 -11.44 -10.29
C LYS A 42 -26.13 -10.86 -10.94
N TYR A 43 -26.54 -11.40 -12.09
CA TYR A 43 -27.63 -10.88 -12.90
C TYR A 43 -28.63 -11.98 -13.27
N THR A 44 -29.91 -11.64 -13.31
CA THR A 44 -30.96 -12.55 -13.80
C THR A 44 -30.92 -12.64 -15.33
N ASP A 45 -31.53 -13.71 -15.89
CA ASP A 45 -31.67 -13.87 -17.34
C ASP A 45 -32.34 -12.67 -18.05
N ALA A 46 -33.29 -12.02 -17.37
CA ALA A 46 -33.99 -10.87 -17.92
C ALA A 46 -33.07 -9.64 -17.99
N GLU A 47 -32.26 -9.41 -16.97
CA GLU A 47 -31.26 -8.34 -16.95
C GLU A 47 -30.19 -8.59 -18.00
N LEU A 48 -29.62 -9.80 -18.08
CA LEU A 48 -28.61 -10.15 -19.07
C LEU A 48 -29.09 -9.95 -20.51
N LYS A 49 -30.36 -10.23 -20.80
CA LYS A 49 -30.96 -10.00 -22.12
C LYS A 49 -31.19 -8.54 -22.45
N SER A 50 -31.34 -7.69 -21.43
CA SER A 50 -31.55 -6.23 -21.61
C SER A 50 -30.25 -5.43 -21.62
N MET A 51 -29.14 -6.01 -21.15
CA MET A 51 -27.82 -5.36 -21.14
C MET A 51 -27.30 -5.12 -22.55
N THR A 52 -26.71 -3.96 -22.76
CA THR A 52 -25.91 -3.66 -23.92
C THR A 52 -24.58 -4.42 -23.89
N GLU A 53 -23.89 -4.48 -25.02
CA GLU A 53 -22.56 -5.10 -25.07
C GLU A 53 -21.53 -4.38 -24.19
N GLU A 54 -21.65 -3.06 -24.02
CA GLU A 54 -20.83 -2.25 -23.14
C GLU A 54 -21.08 -2.63 -21.66
N GLU A 55 -22.33 -2.68 -21.22
CA GLU A 55 -22.69 -3.07 -19.86
C GLU A 55 -22.24 -4.50 -19.52
N LYS A 56 -22.31 -5.43 -20.47
CA LYS A 56 -21.79 -6.79 -20.30
C LYS A 56 -20.27 -6.79 -20.17
N SER A 57 -19.58 -6.03 -21.01
CA SER A 57 -18.13 -5.90 -20.95
C SER A 57 -17.67 -5.33 -19.60
N ASP A 58 -18.37 -4.32 -19.10
CA ASP A 58 -18.07 -3.71 -17.80
C ASP A 58 -18.31 -4.70 -16.66
N ALA A 59 -19.40 -5.45 -16.70
CA ALA A 59 -19.73 -6.48 -15.71
C ALA A 59 -18.67 -7.61 -15.71
N LEU A 60 -18.20 -8.04 -16.88
CA LEU A 60 -17.11 -9.02 -17.00
C LEU A 60 -15.77 -8.46 -16.48
N ASN A 61 -15.42 -7.24 -16.82
CA ASN A 61 -14.22 -6.60 -16.30
C ASN A 61 -14.24 -6.48 -14.77
N GLU A 62 -15.40 -6.18 -14.18
CA GLU A 62 -15.58 -6.20 -12.72
C GLU A 62 -15.45 -7.62 -12.14
N LYS A 63 -16.00 -8.63 -12.81
CA LYS A 63 -15.91 -10.03 -12.38
C LYS A 63 -14.48 -10.56 -12.42
N TRP A 64 -13.73 -10.21 -13.45
CA TRP A 64 -12.33 -10.65 -13.63
C TRP A 64 -11.32 -9.82 -12.84
N TYR A 65 -11.78 -8.81 -12.10
CA TYR A 65 -10.91 -7.91 -11.37
C TYR A 65 -10.14 -8.65 -10.26
N ASN A 66 -8.83 -8.70 -10.39
CA ASN A 66 -7.96 -9.29 -9.36
C ASN A 66 -7.51 -8.22 -8.37
N TYR A 67 -8.12 -8.21 -7.19
CA TYR A 67 -7.82 -7.25 -6.14
C TYR A 67 -6.33 -7.20 -5.77
N CYS A 68 -5.64 -8.34 -5.73
CA CYS A 68 -4.24 -8.41 -5.33
C CYS A 68 -3.27 -7.71 -6.31
N VAL A 69 -3.68 -7.59 -7.58
CA VAL A 69 -2.83 -7.12 -8.68
C VAL A 69 -3.28 -5.77 -9.23
N SER A 70 -4.59 -5.55 -9.27
CA SER A 70 -5.20 -4.41 -9.96
C SER A 70 -5.60 -3.27 -9.03
N GLU A 71 -5.95 -3.56 -7.76
CA GLU A 71 -6.32 -2.52 -6.79
C GLU A 71 -5.08 -1.85 -6.21
N SER A 72 -5.08 -0.53 -6.21
CA SER A 72 -4.05 0.25 -5.52
C SER A 72 -4.64 0.99 -4.33
N PHE A 73 -3.96 0.94 -3.22
CA PHE A 73 -4.37 1.54 -1.94
C PHE A 73 -3.16 2.12 -1.22
N GLU A 74 -3.40 2.97 -0.24
CA GLU A 74 -2.35 3.45 0.65
C GLU A 74 -1.86 2.29 1.53
N PRO A 75 -0.58 1.89 1.45
CA PRO A 75 -0.07 0.72 2.20
C PRO A 75 -0.13 0.91 3.71
N GLY A 76 -0.06 2.16 4.18
CA GLY A 76 -0.02 2.44 5.60
C GLY A 76 1.25 1.89 6.26
N SER A 77 1.13 1.42 7.48
CA SER A 77 2.27 1.03 8.32
C SER A 77 3.07 -0.17 7.81
N THR A 78 2.58 -0.91 6.82
CA THR A 78 3.35 -1.99 6.18
C THR A 78 4.56 -1.46 5.40
N PHE A 79 4.52 -0.20 5.00
CA PHE A 79 5.61 0.48 4.31
C PHE A 79 6.77 0.92 5.23
N LYS A 80 6.56 1.07 6.55
CA LYS A 80 7.57 1.56 7.50
C LYS A 80 8.87 0.75 7.52
N PRO A 81 8.86 -0.59 7.49
CA PRO A 81 10.10 -1.38 7.40
C PRO A 81 10.96 -1.04 6.18
N ILE A 82 10.33 -0.76 5.03
CA ILE A 82 11.02 -0.37 3.80
C ILE A 82 11.72 0.98 3.98
N VAL A 83 11.05 1.95 4.60
CA VAL A 83 11.63 3.27 4.89
C VAL A 83 12.81 3.15 5.85
N VAL A 84 12.67 2.37 6.93
CA VAL A 84 13.75 2.13 7.90
C VAL A 84 14.94 1.43 7.25
N ALA A 85 14.70 0.38 6.45
CA ALA A 85 15.76 -0.31 5.72
C ALA A 85 16.50 0.64 4.76
N SER A 86 15.76 1.47 4.05
CA SER A 86 16.32 2.49 3.14
C SER A 86 17.16 3.54 3.87
N ALA A 87 16.68 4.01 5.01
CA ALA A 87 17.36 5.01 5.83
C ALA A 87 18.67 4.46 6.44
N LEU A 88 18.67 3.20 6.85
CA LEU A 88 19.86 2.49 7.32
C LEU A 88 20.88 2.27 6.19
N GLU A 89 20.43 1.78 5.04
CA GLU A 89 21.27 1.50 3.86
C GLU A 89 21.99 2.74 3.36
N MET A 90 21.32 3.88 3.34
CA MET A 90 21.94 5.14 2.92
C MET A 90 22.74 5.84 4.03
N GLY A 91 22.73 5.30 5.26
CA GLY A 91 23.43 5.91 6.41
C GLY A 91 22.77 7.18 6.94
N ALA A 92 21.49 7.43 6.65
CA ALA A 92 20.74 8.55 7.21
C ALA A 92 20.43 8.37 8.71
N ILE A 93 20.34 7.12 9.15
CA ILE A 93 20.19 6.71 10.54
C ILE A 93 21.09 5.52 10.86
N THR A 94 21.25 5.23 12.15
CA THR A 94 21.99 4.05 12.65
C THR A 94 21.07 3.17 13.47
N THR A 95 21.45 1.91 13.73
CA THR A 95 20.64 0.96 14.48
C THR A 95 20.45 1.33 15.94
N ASP A 96 21.32 2.17 16.50
CA ASP A 96 21.27 2.73 17.85
C ASP A 96 20.61 4.11 17.93
N ALA A 97 20.03 4.59 16.82
CA ALA A 97 19.29 5.84 16.79
C ALA A 97 18.09 5.82 17.74
N THR A 98 17.85 6.93 18.39
CA THR A 98 16.69 7.16 19.27
C THR A 98 15.85 8.32 18.77
N TYR A 99 14.57 8.28 19.11
CA TYR A 99 13.56 9.25 18.71
C TYR A 99 12.72 9.64 19.91
N VAL A 100 12.13 10.81 19.88
CA VAL A 100 11.15 11.25 20.88
C VAL A 100 9.82 11.40 20.15
N CYS A 101 8.81 10.70 20.60
CA CYS A 101 7.45 10.85 20.10
C CYS A 101 6.62 11.58 21.16
N ASP A 102 6.23 12.80 20.89
CA ASP A 102 5.35 13.61 21.75
C ASP A 102 3.92 13.72 21.23
N GLY A 103 3.59 12.95 20.16
CA GLY A 103 2.24 12.82 19.62
C GLY A 103 2.06 13.33 18.21
N GLY A 104 3.11 13.87 17.59
CA GLY A 104 3.11 14.31 16.20
C GLY A 104 4.20 15.31 15.90
N GLU A 105 4.34 15.67 14.65
CA GLU A 105 5.34 16.61 14.15
C GLU A 105 4.71 17.80 13.44
N PHE A 106 5.30 18.98 13.60
CA PHE A 106 5.02 20.11 12.74
C PHE A 106 5.93 20.07 11.52
N VAL A 107 5.36 19.78 10.37
CA VAL A 107 6.08 19.81 9.10
C VAL A 107 5.69 21.06 8.36
N THR A 108 6.61 22.01 8.24
CA THR A 108 6.35 23.38 7.81
C THR A 108 5.29 24.05 8.70
N ASP A 109 4.08 24.29 8.20
CA ASP A 109 2.94 24.90 8.90
C ASP A 109 1.81 23.87 9.20
N THR A 110 2.05 22.58 8.93
CA THR A 110 1.05 21.53 9.08
C THR A 110 1.40 20.61 10.25
N GLU A 111 0.47 20.45 11.19
CA GLU A 111 0.58 19.46 12.26
C GLU A 111 0.14 18.10 11.73
N ILE A 112 1.03 17.10 11.78
CA ILE A 112 0.73 15.71 11.41
C ILE A 112 0.84 14.86 12.68
N LYS A 113 -0.28 14.23 13.07
CA LYS A 113 -0.38 13.50 14.34
C LYS A 113 0.07 12.06 14.24
N CYS A 114 0.69 11.58 15.31
CA CYS A 114 0.83 10.16 15.55
C CYS A 114 -0.52 9.54 15.93
N ASP A 115 -0.68 8.21 15.70
CA ASP A 115 -1.88 7.49 16.16
C ASP A 115 -2.02 7.57 17.68
N ASN A 116 -0.89 7.50 18.41
CA ASN A 116 -0.85 7.85 19.82
C ASN A 116 -0.63 9.36 19.96
N ILE A 117 -1.69 10.11 20.07
CA ILE A 117 -1.67 11.59 20.21
C ILE A 117 -1.05 12.08 21.52
N TYR A 118 -0.82 11.19 22.50
CA TYR A 118 -0.14 11.49 23.75
C TYR A 118 1.37 11.22 23.69
N GLY A 119 1.84 10.73 22.54
CA GLY A 119 3.23 10.33 22.33
C GLY A 119 3.56 8.95 22.90
N HIS A 120 4.63 8.36 22.36
CA HIS A 120 5.22 7.12 22.86
C HIS A 120 6.38 7.39 23.82
N GLY A 121 6.83 8.65 23.92
CA GLY A 121 8.02 9.05 24.69
C GLY A 121 9.32 8.72 23.95
N ASP A 122 10.35 8.36 24.70
CA ASP A 122 11.64 7.97 24.13
C ASP A 122 11.56 6.58 23.50
N GLU A 123 11.92 6.45 22.23
CA GLU A 123 11.86 5.22 21.44
C GLU A 123 13.23 4.87 20.84
N THR A 124 13.64 3.62 20.97
CA THR A 124 14.68 3.05 20.11
C THR A 124 14.13 2.78 18.71
N LEU A 125 14.98 2.57 17.71
CA LEU A 125 14.52 2.21 16.35
C LEU A 125 13.63 0.95 16.34
N SER A 126 13.91 -0.01 17.24
CA SER A 126 13.07 -1.19 17.42
C SER A 126 11.69 -0.84 17.97
N ASP A 127 11.61 0.10 18.91
CA ASP A 127 10.34 0.55 19.49
C ASP A 127 9.51 1.31 18.44
N VAL A 128 10.14 2.12 17.59
CA VAL A 128 9.47 2.83 16.47
C VAL A 128 8.70 1.87 15.58
N ILE A 129 9.32 0.74 15.19
CA ILE A 129 8.65 -0.29 14.37
C ILE A 129 7.59 -1.03 15.19
N LYS A 130 7.91 -1.44 16.41
CA LYS A 130 7.00 -2.19 17.30
C LYS A 130 5.73 -1.41 17.63
N ASN A 131 5.88 -0.13 17.95
CA ASN A 131 4.77 0.76 18.29
C ASN A 131 4.11 1.38 17.05
N SER A 132 4.67 1.13 15.86
CA SER A 132 4.20 1.75 14.61
C SER A 132 4.14 3.28 14.68
N CYS A 133 5.16 3.91 15.26
CA CYS A 133 5.19 5.34 15.54
C CYS A 133 5.27 6.18 14.26
N ASN A 134 4.24 6.97 13.96
CA ASN A 134 4.24 7.85 12.79
C ASN A 134 5.17 9.05 12.98
N ASP A 135 5.22 9.60 14.16
CA ASP A 135 6.08 10.74 14.54
C ASP A 135 7.56 10.42 14.26
N ALA A 136 8.10 9.35 14.84
CA ALA A 136 9.47 8.94 14.60
C ALA A 136 9.74 8.62 13.11
N MET A 137 8.75 8.10 12.37
CA MET A 137 8.89 7.87 10.93
C MET A 137 9.03 9.18 10.16
N MET A 138 8.30 10.23 10.52
CA MET A 138 8.48 11.56 9.93
C MET A 138 9.89 12.09 10.19
N GLN A 139 10.39 11.98 11.43
CA GLN A 139 11.77 12.36 11.77
C GLN A 139 12.81 11.59 10.94
N ILE A 140 12.60 10.29 10.68
CA ILE A 140 13.43 9.48 9.79
C ILE A 140 13.38 10.01 8.36
N GLY A 141 12.19 10.27 7.83
CA GLY A 141 12.01 10.79 6.47
C GLY A 141 12.71 12.12 6.25
N MET A 142 12.62 13.04 7.22
CA MET A 142 13.31 14.32 7.15
C MET A 142 14.83 14.16 7.08
N LYS A 143 15.41 13.16 7.80
CA LYS A 143 16.84 12.83 7.69
C LYS A 143 17.20 12.23 6.33
N MET A 144 16.30 11.45 5.72
CA MET A 144 16.51 10.90 4.37
C MET A 144 16.47 11.97 3.29
N GLN A 145 15.62 13.00 3.43
CA GLN A 145 15.30 13.98 2.40
C GLN A 145 14.57 13.40 1.17
N ILE A 146 13.91 14.26 0.40
CA ILE A 146 13.00 13.87 -0.70
C ILE A 146 13.70 13.03 -1.78
N THR A 147 14.83 13.48 -2.31
CA THR A 147 15.45 12.83 -3.48
C THR A 147 15.94 11.40 -3.17
N PRO A 148 16.64 11.13 -2.05
CA PRO A 148 16.96 9.76 -1.67
C PRO A 148 15.72 8.91 -1.34
N PHE A 149 14.73 9.47 -0.64
CA PHE A 149 13.48 8.76 -0.34
C PHE A 149 12.82 8.25 -1.63
N LEU A 150 12.58 9.11 -2.62
CA LEU A 150 12.00 8.73 -3.91
C LEU A 150 12.85 7.70 -4.67
N LYS A 151 14.18 7.80 -4.56
CA LYS A 151 15.08 6.81 -5.15
C LYS A 151 14.86 5.43 -4.56
N TYR A 152 14.82 5.32 -3.23
CA TYR A 152 14.63 4.03 -2.56
C TYR A 152 13.23 3.47 -2.80
N GLN A 153 12.19 4.29 -2.78
CA GLN A 153 10.83 3.88 -3.12
C GLN A 153 10.79 3.19 -4.50
N ARG A 154 11.49 3.75 -5.51
CA ARG A 154 11.62 3.14 -6.83
C ARG A 154 12.55 1.91 -6.87
N LEU A 155 13.59 1.85 -6.04
CA LEU A 155 14.45 0.67 -5.94
C LEU A 155 13.70 -0.55 -5.39
N PHE A 156 12.70 -0.36 -4.55
CA PHE A 156 11.77 -1.39 -4.12
C PHE A 156 10.64 -1.63 -5.14
N ASN A 157 10.76 -1.09 -6.35
CA ASN A 157 9.85 -1.25 -7.47
C ASN A 157 8.45 -0.61 -7.29
N PHE A 158 8.23 0.22 -6.27
CA PHE A 158 6.98 0.98 -6.18
C PHE A 158 6.83 1.93 -7.37
N GLY A 159 5.60 2.11 -7.84
CA GLY A 159 5.28 2.93 -9.01
C GLY A 159 5.57 2.27 -10.36
N SER A 160 5.96 0.98 -10.36
CA SER A 160 6.25 0.20 -11.56
C SER A 160 5.53 -1.15 -11.52
N ARG A 161 5.26 -1.74 -12.67
CA ARG A 161 4.72 -3.11 -12.74
C ARG A 161 5.77 -4.10 -12.24
N THR A 162 5.32 -5.10 -11.48
CA THR A 162 6.18 -6.21 -11.03
C THR A 162 6.54 -7.15 -12.17
N GLY A 163 5.71 -7.18 -13.22
CA GLY A 163 5.84 -8.07 -14.36
C GLY A 163 5.20 -9.44 -14.14
N ILE A 164 4.32 -9.55 -13.12
CA ILE A 164 3.51 -10.76 -12.97
C ILE A 164 2.69 -11.00 -14.25
N ASP A 165 2.57 -12.25 -14.68
CA ASP A 165 1.87 -12.66 -15.91
C ASP A 165 0.33 -12.70 -15.75
N LEU A 166 -0.21 -11.72 -15.04
CA LEU A 166 -1.64 -11.51 -14.86
C LEU A 166 -2.08 -10.20 -15.52
N PRO A 167 -3.31 -10.14 -16.05
CA PRO A 167 -3.81 -8.94 -16.70
C PRO A 167 -4.09 -7.81 -15.69
N ASN A 168 -4.15 -6.58 -16.21
CA ASN A 168 -4.60 -5.38 -15.50
C ASN A 168 -3.76 -5.03 -14.26
N GLU A 169 -2.45 -5.34 -14.26
CA GLU A 169 -1.55 -4.94 -13.18
C GLU A 169 -1.49 -3.41 -13.07
N SER A 170 -1.82 -2.89 -11.88
CA SER A 170 -1.69 -1.48 -11.54
C SER A 170 -0.28 -1.16 -11.05
N THR A 171 0.18 0.06 -11.32
CA THR A 171 1.48 0.56 -10.84
C THR A 171 1.39 1.31 -9.52
N GLY A 172 0.17 1.59 -9.05
CA GLY A 172 -0.01 2.58 -8.00
C GLY A 172 0.33 4.00 -8.46
N VAL A 173 0.31 4.94 -7.55
CA VAL A 173 0.60 6.36 -7.81
C VAL A 173 1.65 6.84 -6.83
N LEU A 174 2.77 7.34 -7.35
CA LEU A 174 3.83 7.96 -6.57
C LEU A 174 3.96 9.44 -6.91
N TYR A 175 4.47 10.20 -5.95
CA TYR A 175 4.98 11.52 -6.22
C TYR A 175 6.26 11.47 -7.06
N ASP A 176 6.50 12.51 -7.83
CA ASP A 176 7.79 12.78 -8.42
C ASP A 176 8.55 13.86 -7.64
N ARG A 177 9.76 14.24 -8.11
CA ARG A 177 10.60 15.22 -7.41
C ARG A 177 9.96 16.61 -7.38
N ASP A 178 9.18 16.97 -8.39
CA ASP A 178 8.60 18.31 -8.55
C ASP A 178 7.31 18.46 -7.74
N SER A 179 6.60 17.36 -7.51
CA SER A 179 5.32 17.32 -6.78
C SER A 179 5.46 16.96 -5.29
N MET A 180 6.58 16.34 -4.88
CA MET A 180 6.80 15.98 -3.48
C MET A 180 7.43 17.14 -2.71
N HIS A 181 6.75 17.59 -1.66
CA HIS A 181 7.23 18.53 -0.67
C HIS A 181 7.43 17.86 0.70
N GLU A 182 7.74 18.60 1.75
CA GLU A 182 8.05 18.05 3.07
C GLU A 182 6.84 17.37 3.72
N VAL A 183 5.63 17.87 3.50
CA VAL A 183 4.39 17.29 4.03
C VAL A 183 4.12 15.94 3.38
N GLU A 184 4.25 15.84 2.05
CA GLU A 184 4.10 14.59 1.31
C GLU A 184 5.20 13.59 1.69
N LEU A 185 6.45 14.05 1.86
CA LEU A 185 7.52 13.20 2.36
C LEU A 185 7.17 12.62 3.72
N ALA A 186 6.73 13.46 4.67
CA ALA A 186 6.36 13.05 6.01
C ALA A 186 5.29 11.95 6.00
N THR A 187 4.18 12.18 5.28
CA THR A 187 3.06 11.22 5.21
C THR A 187 3.43 9.94 4.46
N ASN A 188 4.26 10.03 3.42
CA ASN A 188 4.74 8.86 2.70
C ASN A 188 5.59 7.93 3.57
N THR A 189 6.29 8.43 4.61
CA THR A 189 7.12 7.58 5.48
C THR A 189 6.34 6.53 6.27
N PHE A 190 5.06 6.77 6.49
CA PHE A 190 4.17 5.81 7.14
C PHE A 190 3.07 5.27 6.22
N GLY A 191 3.31 5.37 4.88
CA GLY A 191 2.51 4.71 3.87
C GLY A 191 1.21 5.41 3.52
N GLN A 192 1.12 6.73 3.67
CA GLN A 192 -0.04 7.53 3.26
C GLN A 192 0.31 8.48 2.11
N THR A 193 -0.70 8.98 1.42
CA THR A 193 -0.64 9.93 0.29
C THR A 193 0.06 9.42 -0.97
N PHE A 194 0.41 8.14 -1.03
CA PHE A 194 0.76 7.41 -2.25
C PHE A 194 0.04 6.06 -2.27
N THR A 195 0.00 5.38 -3.41
CA THR A 195 -0.66 4.08 -3.49
C THR A 195 0.24 3.01 -4.09
N SER A 196 0.07 1.78 -3.62
CA SER A 196 0.69 0.55 -4.11
C SER A 196 -0.34 -0.57 -4.21
N THR A 197 -0.01 -1.63 -4.90
CA THR A 197 -0.82 -2.87 -4.96
C THR A 197 -0.31 -3.90 -3.96
N MET A 198 -1.12 -4.90 -3.62
CA MET A 198 -0.68 -6.00 -2.76
C MET A 198 0.53 -6.75 -3.35
N ILE A 199 0.60 -6.90 -4.67
CA ILE A 199 1.73 -7.56 -5.30
C ILE A 199 3.01 -6.73 -5.24
N GLN A 200 2.94 -5.41 -5.14
CA GLN A 200 4.11 -4.55 -4.93
C GLN A 200 4.58 -4.56 -3.48
N GLU A 201 3.66 -4.78 -2.51
CA GLU A 201 3.99 -4.94 -1.09
C GLU A 201 4.60 -6.32 -0.80
N TYR A 202 4.27 -7.33 -1.61
CA TYR A 202 4.82 -8.68 -1.53
C TYR A 202 6.27 -8.74 -2.01
#